data_3d9bb6e5d7e4579fd9863310dbc22eb0
#
_entry.id   3d9bb6e5d7e4579fd9863310dbc22eb0
#
_cell.length_a   1.000
_cell.length_b   1.000
_cell.length_c   1.000
_cell.angle_alpha   90.00
_cell.angle_beta   90.00
_cell.angle_gamma   90.00
#
_symmetry.space_group_name_H-M   'P 1'
#
loop_
_entity.id
_entity.type
_entity.pdbx_description
1 polymer ?
#
loop_
_entity_poly.entity_id
_entity_poly.type
_entity_poly.pdbx_seq_one_letter_code
_entity_poly.pdbx_strand_id
1 'polypeptide(L)'
;MRLQAAIDRVTVERAAEIIEQTHGYADIIEVGTSLIKDFGLDGSVKVLKEKYPDQCILADIKTCDEGEYEFRKTYEAGGDIPTVMGFSSIPTLKACQSVAKEFDKEYMIDLLEVSDEK
;
A
#
# COMPACT_ATOMS: atom_id res chain seq x y z
N MET A 1 -2.27 -19.49 0.75
CA MET A 1 -2.42 -18.49 -0.33
C MET A 1 -3.24 -17.33 0.20
N ARG A 2 -2.84 -16.10 -0.11
CA ARG A 2 -3.61 -14.89 0.25
C ARG A 2 -4.24 -14.30 -1.00
N LEU A 3 -5.50 -13.91 -0.91
CA LEU A 3 -6.24 -13.26 -1.99
C LEU A 3 -6.21 -11.75 -1.79
N GLN A 4 -5.78 -11.03 -2.81
CA GLN A 4 -5.71 -9.58 -2.80
C GLN A 4 -6.76 -9.00 -3.75
N ALA A 5 -7.57 -8.08 -3.23
CA ALA A 5 -8.57 -7.35 -4.03
C ALA A 5 -8.09 -5.92 -4.20
N ALA A 6 -7.89 -5.50 -5.45
CA ALA A 6 -7.40 -4.17 -5.79
C ALA A 6 -8.59 -3.20 -6.02
N ILE A 7 -8.52 -2.04 -5.39
CA ILE A 7 -9.54 -0.99 -5.52
C ILE A 7 -8.89 0.25 -6.13
N ASP A 8 -9.41 0.69 -7.27
CA ASP A 8 -8.88 1.83 -8.01
C ASP A 8 -10.00 2.68 -8.60
N ARG A 9 -9.72 3.97 -8.78
CA ARG A 9 -10.55 4.93 -9.52
C ARG A 9 -12.01 5.00 -9.05
N VAL A 10 -12.20 4.92 -7.75
CA VAL A 10 -13.51 5.07 -7.10
C VAL A 10 -13.38 6.07 -5.96
N THR A 11 -14.51 6.45 -5.38
CA THR A 11 -14.51 7.28 -4.16
C THR A 11 -14.12 6.43 -2.95
N VAL A 12 -13.75 7.08 -1.86
CA VAL A 12 -13.45 6.39 -0.59
C VAL A 12 -14.69 5.68 -0.07
N GLU A 13 -15.87 6.28 -0.22
CA GLU A 13 -17.14 5.68 0.17
C GLU A 13 -17.42 4.39 -0.63
N ARG A 14 -17.15 4.42 -1.94
CA ARG A 14 -17.30 3.22 -2.76
C ARG A 14 -16.26 2.15 -2.39
N ALA A 15 -15.03 2.57 -2.07
CA ALA A 15 -13.99 1.65 -1.59
C ALA A 15 -14.44 0.94 -0.32
N ALA A 16 -15.04 1.68 0.62
CA ALA A 16 -15.60 1.11 1.85
C ALA A 16 -16.68 0.07 1.56
N GLU A 17 -17.58 0.34 0.61
CA GLU A 17 -18.61 -0.62 0.19
C GLU A 17 -17.99 -1.90 -0.36
N ILE A 18 -16.94 -1.78 -1.17
CA ILE A 18 -16.22 -2.93 -1.74
C ILE A 18 -15.57 -3.76 -0.62
N ILE A 19 -14.97 -3.11 0.36
CA ILE A 19 -14.39 -3.81 1.52
C ILE A 19 -15.47 -4.61 2.25
N GLU A 20 -16.63 -3.99 2.50
CA GLU A 20 -17.77 -4.68 3.12
C GLU A 20 -18.19 -5.92 2.33
N GLN A 21 -18.27 -5.80 1.01
CA GLN A 21 -18.70 -6.89 0.13
C GLN A 21 -17.68 -8.02 0.04
N THR A 22 -16.40 -7.71 0.24
CA THR A 22 -15.30 -8.67 0.13
C THR A 22 -14.82 -9.17 1.49
N HIS A 23 -15.40 -8.66 2.58
CA HIS A 23 -15.03 -9.05 3.94
C HIS A 23 -15.18 -10.57 4.16
N GLY A 24 -14.13 -11.18 4.68
CA GLY A 24 -14.09 -12.63 4.87
C GLY A 24 -13.60 -13.43 3.65
N TYR A 25 -13.48 -12.77 2.49
CA TYR A 25 -12.99 -13.43 1.26
C TYR A 25 -11.61 -12.91 0.85
N ALA A 26 -11.40 -11.59 0.91
CA ALA A 26 -10.11 -11.00 0.57
C ALA A 26 -9.23 -10.90 1.82
N ASP A 27 -8.02 -11.44 1.73
CA ASP A 27 -7.03 -11.34 2.81
C ASP A 27 -6.39 -9.96 2.85
N ILE A 28 -6.19 -9.37 1.67
CA ILE A 28 -5.54 -8.07 1.50
C ILE A 28 -6.44 -7.20 0.63
N ILE A 29 -6.66 -5.98 1.07
CA ILE A 29 -7.29 -4.93 0.24
C ILE A 29 -6.17 -4.01 -0.24
N GLU A 30 -6.05 -3.86 -1.54
CA GLU A 30 -5.12 -2.91 -2.12
C GLU A 30 -5.84 -1.60 -2.35
N VAL A 31 -5.38 -0.54 -1.65
CA VAL A 31 -5.80 0.83 -1.94
C VAL A 31 -4.92 1.31 -3.08
N GLY A 32 -5.50 1.46 -4.26
CA GLY A 32 -4.77 1.76 -5.48
C GLY A 32 -4.15 3.15 -5.49
N THR A 33 -3.15 3.32 -6.33
CA THR A 33 -2.42 4.58 -6.47
C THR A 33 -3.37 5.76 -6.75
N SER A 34 -4.44 5.52 -7.51
CA SER A 34 -5.42 6.58 -7.84
C SER A 34 -6.12 7.14 -6.61
N LEU A 35 -6.51 6.30 -5.66
CA LEU A 35 -7.14 6.78 -4.42
C LEU A 35 -6.16 7.60 -3.58
N ILE A 36 -4.91 7.14 -3.51
CA ILE A 36 -3.88 7.85 -2.76
C ILE A 36 -3.56 9.20 -3.41
N LYS A 37 -3.50 9.25 -4.73
CA LYS A 37 -3.30 10.49 -5.48
C LYS A 37 -4.46 11.47 -5.32
N ASP A 38 -5.69 10.97 -5.36
CA ASP A 38 -6.89 11.81 -5.30
C ASP A 38 -7.17 12.30 -3.88
N PHE A 39 -6.96 11.48 -2.85
CA PHE A 39 -7.40 11.76 -1.49
C PHE A 39 -6.28 11.81 -0.45
N GLY A 40 -5.05 11.48 -0.83
CA GLY A 40 -3.91 11.37 0.09
C GLY A 40 -4.00 10.13 0.97
N LEU A 41 -2.92 9.85 1.69
CA LEU A 41 -2.88 8.72 2.62
C LEU A 41 -3.90 8.90 3.76
N ASP A 42 -4.00 10.12 4.28
CA ASP A 42 -4.95 10.40 5.38
C ASP A 42 -6.40 10.32 4.94
N GLY A 43 -6.69 10.69 3.68
CA GLY A 43 -8.05 10.64 3.14
C GLY A 43 -8.45 9.30 2.55
N SER A 44 -7.54 8.35 2.43
CA SER A 44 -7.81 7.03 1.87
C SER A 44 -7.42 5.91 2.82
N VAL A 45 -6.15 5.57 2.92
CA VAL A 45 -5.65 4.46 3.74
C VAL A 45 -6.07 4.61 5.20
N LYS A 46 -5.86 5.79 5.76
CA LYS A 46 -6.19 6.05 7.18
C LYS A 46 -7.67 5.88 7.46
N VAL A 47 -8.52 6.49 6.64
CA VAL A 47 -9.99 6.42 6.78
C VAL A 47 -10.46 4.97 6.72
N LEU A 48 -9.96 4.21 5.73
CA LEU A 48 -10.37 2.82 5.54
C LEU A 48 -9.84 1.93 6.67
N LYS A 49 -8.62 2.16 7.13
CA LYS A 49 -8.05 1.37 8.23
C LYS A 49 -8.76 1.63 9.56
N GLU A 50 -9.13 2.88 9.83
CA GLU A 50 -9.91 3.21 11.03
C GLU A 50 -11.27 2.55 11.02
N LYS A 51 -11.90 2.47 9.85
CA LYS A 51 -13.21 1.83 9.69
C LYS A 51 -13.12 0.30 9.73
N TYR A 52 -12.03 -0.27 9.21
CA TYR A 52 -11.82 -1.72 9.13
C TYR A 52 -10.46 -2.08 9.74
N PRO A 53 -10.31 -1.98 11.07
CA PRO A 53 -8.99 -2.15 11.70
C PRO A 53 -8.40 -3.54 11.55
N ASP A 54 -9.23 -4.56 11.35
CA ASP A 54 -8.77 -5.95 11.17
C ASP A 54 -8.38 -6.28 9.72
N GLN A 55 -8.69 -5.39 8.78
CA GLN A 55 -8.38 -5.60 7.37
C GLN A 55 -6.91 -5.26 7.09
N CYS A 56 -6.19 -6.20 6.47
CA CYS A 56 -4.85 -5.92 5.95
C CYS A 56 -4.98 -5.00 4.74
N ILE A 57 -4.33 -3.84 4.78
CA ILE A 57 -4.36 -2.84 3.70
C ILE A 57 -2.98 -2.72 3.07
N LEU A 58 -2.91 -3.03 1.79
CA LEU A 58 -1.76 -2.72 0.95
C LEU A 58 -1.98 -1.35 0.35
N ALA A 59 -1.02 -0.45 0.55
CA ALA A 59 -1.07 0.90 -0.01
C ALA A 59 -0.14 0.94 -1.23
N ASP A 60 -0.73 1.00 -2.42
CA ASP A 60 0.03 1.00 -3.66
C ASP A 60 0.55 2.41 -3.98
N ILE A 61 1.56 2.83 -3.22
CA ILE A 61 2.15 4.17 -3.31
C ILE A 61 3.23 4.29 -4.39
N LYS A 62 3.73 3.14 -4.89
CA LYS A 62 4.75 3.09 -5.95
C LYS A 62 5.95 4.00 -5.67
N THR A 63 6.51 3.89 -4.46
CA THR A 63 7.71 4.65 -4.08
C THR A 63 8.85 4.38 -5.06
N CYS A 64 9.54 5.43 -5.48
CA CYS A 64 10.71 5.28 -6.38
C CYS A 64 11.94 6.03 -5.90
N ASP A 65 11.84 6.97 -4.94
CA ASP A 65 13.01 7.67 -4.40
C ASP A 65 12.94 7.96 -2.90
N GLU A 66 11.95 8.62 -2.39
CA GLU A 66 11.82 9.02 -0.98
C GLU A 66 11.39 7.86 -0.06
N GLY A 67 12.16 6.76 -0.07
CA GLY A 67 11.77 5.50 0.56
C GLY A 67 11.46 5.61 2.06
N GLU A 68 12.34 6.24 2.83
CA GLU A 68 12.15 6.39 4.27
C GLU A 68 10.89 7.20 4.58
N TYR A 69 10.74 8.36 3.94
CA TYR A 69 9.61 9.26 4.18
C TYR A 69 8.29 8.59 3.80
N GLU A 70 8.20 8.04 2.60
CA GLU A 70 6.94 7.51 2.07
C GLU A 70 6.49 6.25 2.80
N PHE A 71 7.42 5.36 3.13
CA PHE A 71 7.10 4.16 3.89
C PHE A 71 6.66 4.51 5.32
N ARG A 72 7.37 5.43 5.96
CA ARG A 72 7.01 5.87 7.31
C ARG A 72 5.61 6.48 7.33
N LYS A 73 5.33 7.38 6.39
CA LYS A 73 4.01 8.00 6.27
C LYS A 73 2.91 6.98 6.06
N THR A 74 3.18 5.96 5.24
CA THR A 74 2.21 4.90 4.96
C THR A 74 1.90 4.09 6.21
N TYR A 75 2.91 3.65 6.93
CA TYR A 75 2.70 2.90 8.19
C TYR A 75 2.00 3.75 9.24
N GLU A 76 2.37 5.01 9.38
CA GLU A 76 1.73 5.93 10.33
C GLU A 76 0.25 6.16 9.99
N ALA A 77 -0.11 6.13 8.72
CA ALA A 77 -1.51 6.23 8.28
C ALA A 77 -2.29 4.92 8.49
N GLY A 78 -1.63 3.85 8.89
CA GLY A 78 -2.25 2.56 9.13
C GLY A 78 -2.14 1.56 7.99
N GLY A 79 -1.38 1.88 6.93
CA GLY A 79 -1.09 0.93 5.87
C GLY A 79 -0.24 -0.22 6.39
N ASP A 80 -0.55 -1.43 5.97
CA ASP A 80 0.17 -2.62 6.43
C ASP A 80 1.30 -3.01 5.47
N ILE A 81 1.10 -2.79 4.17
CA ILE A 81 2.04 -3.19 3.12
C ILE A 81 2.18 -2.05 2.10
N PRO A 82 3.17 -1.16 2.25
CA PRO A 82 3.48 -0.19 1.19
C PRO A 82 4.21 -0.84 0.02
N THR A 83 4.17 -0.21 -1.15
CA THR A 83 4.88 -0.69 -2.33
C THR A 83 6.06 0.22 -2.69
N VAL A 84 7.12 -0.38 -3.20
CA VAL A 84 8.27 0.31 -3.77
C VAL A 84 8.57 -0.28 -5.14
N MET A 85 8.94 0.56 -6.10
CA MET A 85 9.23 0.11 -7.46
C MET A 85 10.56 -0.63 -7.50
N GLY A 86 10.55 -1.81 -8.13
CA GLY A 86 11.75 -2.65 -8.26
C GLY A 86 12.86 -2.05 -9.10
N PHE A 87 12.54 -1.05 -9.94
CA PHE A 87 13.55 -0.31 -10.71
C PHE A 87 14.25 0.77 -9.89
N SER A 88 13.86 0.98 -8.64
CA SER A 88 14.46 1.98 -7.76
C SER A 88 15.92 1.64 -7.43
N SER A 89 16.69 2.64 -7.02
CA SER A 89 18.08 2.43 -6.62
C SER A 89 18.19 1.52 -5.39
N ILE A 90 19.31 0.85 -5.25
CA ILE A 90 19.57 -0.01 -4.09
C ILE A 90 19.47 0.78 -2.77
N PRO A 91 20.02 2.00 -2.65
CA PRO A 91 19.81 2.79 -1.42
C PRO A 91 18.34 3.02 -1.09
N THR A 92 17.49 3.29 -2.09
CA THR A 92 16.04 3.47 -1.87
C THR A 92 15.40 2.17 -1.36
N LEU A 93 15.70 1.05 -1.99
CA LEU A 93 15.18 -0.27 -1.56
C LEU A 93 15.61 -0.60 -0.12
N LYS A 94 16.86 -0.31 0.21
CA LYS A 94 17.37 -0.54 1.58
C LYS A 94 16.71 0.38 2.61
N ALA A 95 16.46 1.64 2.24
CA ALA A 95 15.74 2.58 3.12
C ALA A 95 14.34 2.07 3.41
N CYS A 96 13.61 1.61 2.39
CA CYS A 96 12.29 1.02 2.55
C CYS A 96 12.33 -0.21 3.48
N GLN A 97 13.28 -1.10 3.27
CA GLN A 97 13.45 -2.29 4.10
C GLN A 97 13.72 -1.93 5.57
N SER A 98 14.55 -0.92 5.81
CA SER A 98 14.86 -0.47 7.17
C SER A 98 13.63 0.03 7.90
N VAL A 99 12.79 0.83 7.23
CA VAL A 99 11.55 1.34 7.83
C VAL A 99 10.57 0.19 8.09
N ALA A 100 10.44 -0.75 7.16
CA ALA A 100 9.59 -1.92 7.36
C ALA A 100 10.01 -2.73 8.59
N LYS A 101 11.31 -2.92 8.80
CA LYS A 101 11.84 -3.58 10.00
C LYS A 101 11.52 -2.80 11.27
N GLU A 102 11.67 -1.47 11.24
CA GLU A 102 11.38 -0.61 12.38
C GLU A 102 9.92 -0.76 12.83
N PHE A 103 8.99 -0.84 11.89
CA PHE A 103 7.56 -1.02 12.17
C PHE A 103 7.15 -2.49 12.33
N ASP A 104 8.04 -3.43 12.09
CA ASP A 104 7.77 -4.88 12.10
C ASP A 104 6.60 -5.23 11.17
N LYS A 105 6.65 -4.71 9.95
CA LYS A 105 5.60 -4.89 8.95
C LYS A 105 6.17 -5.33 7.60
N GLU A 106 5.27 -5.81 6.75
CA GLU A 106 5.60 -6.25 5.39
C GLU A 106 5.73 -5.05 4.45
N TYR A 107 6.34 -5.28 3.32
CA TYR A 107 6.35 -4.36 2.18
C TYR A 107 6.41 -5.19 0.89
N MET A 108 6.06 -4.57 -0.23
CA MET A 108 6.04 -5.24 -1.53
C MET A 108 6.92 -4.50 -2.52
N ILE A 109 7.74 -5.24 -3.25
CA ILE A 109 8.51 -4.71 -4.37
C ILE A 109 7.68 -4.94 -5.64
N ASP A 110 7.28 -3.85 -6.29
CA ASP A 110 6.49 -3.88 -7.51
C ASP A 110 7.43 -4.02 -8.71
N LEU A 111 7.24 -5.06 -9.48
CA LEU A 111 8.09 -5.35 -10.64
C LEU A 111 7.58 -4.75 -11.95
N LEU A 112 6.56 -3.88 -11.88
CA LEU A 112 6.09 -3.15 -13.06
C LEU A 112 7.25 -2.36 -13.67
N GLU A 113 7.38 -2.39 -15.00
CA GLU A 113 8.45 -1.73 -15.73
C GLU A 113 9.86 -2.30 -15.47
N VAL A 114 9.97 -3.44 -14.79
CA VAL A 114 11.24 -4.16 -14.65
C VAL A 114 11.36 -5.16 -15.80
N SER A 115 12.42 -5.03 -16.60
CA SER A 115 12.65 -5.94 -17.71
C SER A 115 13.39 -7.21 -17.27
N ASP A 116 13.21 -8.28 -18.02
CA ASP A 116 13.91 -9.56 -17.78
C ASP A 116 15.44 -9.44 -17.91
N GLU A 117 15.91 -8.35 -18.52
CA GLU A 117 17.34 -8.09 -18.74
C GLU A 117 18.03 -7.51 -17.50
N LYS A 118 17.27 -7.19 -16.47
CA LYS A 118 17.78 -6.73 -15.19
C LYS A 118 17.95 -7.90 -14.24
#